data_5255d603ab90f9f5aff9f6cd55d79444
#
_entry.id   5255d603ab90f9f5aff9f6cd55d79444
#
_cell.length_a   1.000
_cell.length_b   1.000
_cell.length_c   1.000
_cell.angle_alpha   90.00
_cell.angle_beta   90.00
_cell.angle_gamma   90.00
#
_symmetry.space_group_name_H-M   'P 1'
#
loop_
_entity.id
_entity.type
_entity.pdbx_description
1 polymer ?
#
loop_
_entity_poly.entity_id
_entity_poly.type
_entity_poly.pdbx_seq_one_letter_code
_entity_poly.pdbx_strand_id
1 'polypeptide(L)'
;MNLKSTKYLLSVLSIFVLVSCGGSGDTDIASPGELAPLSAPVGTDNFASSASALLTGTCPDSPFISDNATLGGNTLCAITGPITSDLTLTTDVMYRLSGNVDVGKDMGGNGLKTGGVSATLTIPAGVTLAQKSTDDYLVIQRGSKIMANGTRSKPIRFTAASAIDGSLTNPETANQLWGGIILLGKAPINKCAAALLNTADCEVVVEGSTDAIMGGATPADNSGRLNFVRVEYAGNTIFKDNELNGITFGGVGSGTEVDYIQVHNNKDDCVEFFGGTVNVKHLVCTNAGDDNLDIDWGYQGNIQFVVV
;
A
#
# COMPACT_ATOMS: atom_id res chain seq x y z
N MET A 1 -56.54 48.21 13.83
CA MET A 1 -56.72 48.11 12.41
C MET A 1 -55.86 46.94 11.90
N ASN A 2 -56.51 45.76 11.72
CA ASN A 2 -55.86 44.48 11.44
C ASN A 2 -55.76 44.27 9.95
N LEU A 3 -54.56 44.05 9.41
CA LEU A 3 -54.38 43.48 8.06
C LEU A 3 -53.75 42.10 8.19
N LYS A 4 -54.52 41.04 7.84
CA LYS A 4 -54.05 39.68 7.67
C LYS A 4 -53.41 39.55 6.29
N SER A 5 -52.17 39.12 6.27
CA SER A 5 -51.46 38.76 5.03
C SER A 5 -51.62 37.25 4.78
N THR A 6 -52.28 36.93 3.68
CA THR A 6 -52.47 35.55 3.19
C THR A 6 -51.31 35.16 2.26
N LYS A 7 -50.56 34.12 2.64
CA LYS A 7 -49.49 33.56 1.81
C LYS A 7 -50.08 32.53 0.86
N TYR A 8 -49.97 32.74 -0.44
CA TYR A 8 -50.23 31.72 -1.45
C TYR A 8 -48.99 30.89 -1.71
N LEU A 9 -49.18 29.58 -1.55
CA LEU A 9 -48.18 28.58 -1.88
C LEU A 9 -48.38 28.17 -3.35
N LEU A 10 -47.48 28.56 -4.25
CA LEU A 10 -47.44 28.05 -5.62
C LEU A 10 -46.63 26.77 -5.64
N SER A 11 -47.27 25.63 -5.89
CA SER A 11 -46.63 24.38 -6.24
C SER A 11 -46.35 24.36 -7.75
N VAL A 12 -45.07 24.39 -8.11
CA VAL A 12 -44.64 24.18 -9.51
C VAL A 12 -44.47 22.69 -9.72
N LEU A 13 -45.36 22.07 -10.45
CA LEU A 13 -45.29 20.69 -10.89
C LEU A 13 -44.46 20.65 -12.19
N SER A 14 -43.20 20.27 -12.11
CA SER A 14 -42.35 20.06 -13.27
C SER A 14 -42.57 18.65 -13.84
N ILE A 15 -43.26 18.60 -14.99
CA ILE A 15 -43.40 17.35 -15.75
C ILE A 15 -42.17 17.16 -16.61
N PHE A 16 -41.35 16.16 -16.31
CA PHE A 16 -40.30 15.72 -17.20
C PHE A 16 -40.86 14.72 -18.22
N VAL A 17 -40.86 15.09 -19.48
CA VAL A 17 -41.11 14.15 -20.58
C VAL A 17 -39.80 13.50 -20.96
N LEU A 18 -39.68 12.21 -20.67
CA LEU A 18 -38.61 11.38 -21.16
C LEU A 18 -38.96 10.88 -22.57
N VAL A 19 -38.22 11.34 -23.57
CA VAL A 19 -38.27 10.78 -24.92
C VAL A 19 -37.44 9.48 -24.92
N SER A 20 -38.11 8.36 -25.03
CA SER A 20 -37.48 7.06 -25.20
C SER A 20 -36.99 6.91 -26.63
N CYS A 21 -35.66 6.82 -26.79
CA CYS A 21 -35.07 6.33 -28.03
C CYS A 21 -34.86 4.81 -27.87
N GLY A 22 -35.57 4.01 -28.66
CA GLY A 22 -35.59 2.57 -28.53
C GLY A 22 -34.23 1.94 -28.86
N GLY A 23 -33.69 1.22 -27.89
CA GLY A 23 -32.61 0.26 -28.03
C GLY A 23 -32.91 -0.86 -27.04
N SER A 24 -33.07 -2.09 -27.55
CA SER A 24 -33.35 -3.29 -26.78
C SER A 24 -32.18 -3.64 -25.85
N GLY A 25 -32.34 -3.33 -24.60
CA GLY A 25 -31.46 -3.74 -23.51
C GLY A 25 -32.11 -3.30 -22.22
N ASP A 26 -32.65 -4.24 -21.45
CA ASP A 26 -33.25 -3.98 -20.13
C ASP A 26 -32.20 -3.40 -19.19
N THR A 27 -32.31 -2.13 -18.89
CA THR A 27 -31.64 -1.50 -17.75
C THR A 27 -32.72 -1.18 -16.71
N ASP A 28 -32.93 -2.10 -15.79
CA ASP A 28 -33.72 -1.81 -14.60
C ASP A 28 -32.98 -0.77 -13.74
N ILE A 29 -33.48 0.46 -13.76
CA ILE A 29 -33.05 1.48 -12.81
C ILE A 29 -33.90 1.29 -11.55
N ALA A 30 -33.34 0.67 -10.52
CA ALA A 30 -33.99 0.51 -9.23
C ALA A 30 -34.27 1.88 -8.60
N SER A 31 -35.51 2.09 -8.16
CA SER A 31 -35.90 3.24 -7.34
C SER A 31 -35.22 3.20 -5.97
N PRO A 32 -34.83 4.36 -5.39
CA PRO A 32 -34.29 4.39 -4.02
C PRO A 32 -35.36 3.87 -3.03
N GLY A 33 -35.10 2.71 -2.45
CA GLY A 33 -36.00 2.07 -1.45
C GLY A 33 -36.48 0.68 -1.80
N GLU A 34 -36.30 0.20 -3.01
CA GLU A 34 -36.60 -1.17 -3.38
C GLU A 34 -35.30 -2.01 -3.35
N LEU A 35 -35.21 -2.88 -2.32
CA LEU A 35 -34.19 -3.92 -2.33
C LEU A 35 -34.54 -4.88 -3.47
N ALA A 36 -33.78 -4.87 -4.53
CA ALA A 36 -33.88 -5.87 -5.58
C ALA A 36 -33.82 -7.27 -4.93
N PRO A 37 -34.72 -8.20 -5.28
CA PRO A 37 -34.64 -9.55 -4.77
C PRO A 37 -33.28 -10.14 -5.16
N LEU A 38 -32.55 -10.68 -4.18
CA LEU A 38 -31.29 -11.43 -4.34
C LEU A 38 -31.60 -12.78 -5.04
N SER A 39 -32.09 -12.74 -6.26
CA SER A 39 -32.37 -13.90 -7.09
C SER A 39 -31.76 -13.82 -8.49
N ALA A 40 -30.63 -13.09 -8.64
CA ALA A 40 -29.71 -13.50 -9.68
C ALA A 40 -29.17 -14.85 -9.24
N PRO A 41 -29.24 -15.92 -10.06
CA PRO A 41 -28.44 -17.10 -9.78
C PRO A 41 -27.02 -16.59 -9.67
N VAL A 42 -26.42 -16.80 -8.49
CA VAL A 42 -24.97 -16.76 -8.38
C VAL A 42 -24.51 -17.71 -9.46
N GLY A 43 -24.04 -17.15 -10.58
CA GLY A 43 -23.39 -17.95 -11.57
C GLY A 43 -22.42 -18.76 -10.76
N THR A 44 -22.51 -20.06 -10.83
CA THR A 44 -21.45 -20.95 -10.42
C THR A 44 -20.33 -20.67 -11.39
N ASP A 45 -19.76 -19.47 -11.32
CA ASP A 45 -18.42 -19.26 -11.76
C ASP A 45 -17.65 -20.28 -10.95
N ASN A 46 -17.46 -21.42 -11.57
CA ASN A 46 -16.45 -22.35 -11.14
C ASN A 46 -15.17 -21.51 -11.13
N PHE A 47 -14.87 -20.89 -9.98
CA PHE A 47 -13.51 -20.71 -9.56
C PHE A 47 -12.96 -22.14 -9.38
N ALA A 48 -12.93 -22.89 -10.48
CA ALA A 48 -11.98 -23.96 -10.63
C ALA A 48 -10.67 -23.25 -10.32
N SER A 49 -10.18 -23.45 -9.12
CA SER A 49 -8.80 -23.24 -8.76
C SER A 49 -8.01 -23.99 -9.83
N SER A 50 -7.77 -23.34 -10.95
CA SER A 50 -6.72 -23.76 -11.86
C SER A 50 -5.49 -23.67 -10.96
N ALA A 51 -4.98 -24.83 -10.54
CA ALA A 51 -3.76 -24.90 -9.74
C ALA A 51 -2.77 -24.00 -10.50
N SER A 52 -2.42 -22.88 -9.87
CA SER A 52 -1.51 -21.92 -10.49
C SER A 52 -0.26 -22.71 -10.84
N ALA A 53 0.19 -22.62 -12.07
CA ALA A 53 1.40 -23.33 -12.47
C ALA A 53 2.53 -22.95 -11.51
N LEU A 54 3.30 -23.95 -11.08
CA LEU A 54 4.42 -23.71 -10.17
C LEU A 54 5.45 -22.80 -10.84
N LEU A 55 5.97 -21.87 -10.08
CA LEU A 55 7.05 -20.97 -10.49
C LEU A 55 8.39 -21.68 -10.25
N THR A 56 8.95 -22.25 -11.31
CA THR A 56 10.17 -23.09 -11.25
C THR A 56 11.35 -22.47 -12.00
N GLY A 57 11.31 -21.15 -12.20
CA GLY A 57 12.41 -20.38 -12.78
C GLY A 57 13.68 -20.44 -11.93
N THR A 58 14.73 -19.81 -12.41
CA THR A 58 16.00 -19.65 -11.69
C THR A 58 16.07 -18.25 -11.10
N CYS A 59 16.61 -18.12 -9.89
CA CYS A 59 16.85 -16.81 -9.30
C CYS A 59 17.70 -15.95 -10.22
N PRO A 60 17.31 -14.69 -10.45
CA PRO A 60 18.09 -13.76 -11.25
C PRO A 60 19.52 -13.62 -10.76
N ASP A 61 20.49 -13.55 -11.68
CA ASP A 61 21.87 -13.23 -11.34
C ASP A 61 21.97 -11.75 -10.95
N SER A 62 22.13 -11.51 -9.65
CA SER A 62 22.19 -10.17 -9.06
C SER A 62 22.94 -10.22 -7.74
N PRO A 63 23.77 -9.21 -7.42
CA PRO A 63 24.44 -9.15 -6.12
C PRO A 63 23.49 -8.99 -4.94
N PHE A 64 22.22 -8.67 -5.19
CA PHE A 64 21.17 -8.49 -4.19
C PHE A 64 20.24 -9.71 -4.07
N ILE A 65 20.42 -10.73 -4.87
CA ILE A 65 19.58 -11.93 -4.87
C ILE A 65 20.45 -13.15 -4.58
N SER A 66 20.05 -13.93 -3.59
CA SER A 66 20.70 -15.18 -3.22
C SER A 66 19.67 -16.28 -3.02
N ASP A 67 20.14 -17.53 -2.93
CA ASP A 67 19.40 -18.76 -2.60
C ASP A 67 18.30 -19.21 -3.56
N ASN A 68 18.44 -20.46 -3.97
CA ASN A 68 17.37 -21.25 -4.57
C ASN A 68 16.77 -22.16 -3.48
N ALA A 69 15.89 -21.61 -2.64
CA ALA A 69 15.03 -22.40 -1.78
C ALA A 69 13.75 -22.80 -2.52
N THR A 70 12.95 -23.66 -1.94
CA THR A 70 11.60 -23.97 -2.41
C THR A 70 10.57 -23.60 -1.35
N LEU A 71 9.40 -23.13 -1.81
CA LEU A 71 8.26 -22.81 -0.96
C LEU A 71 6.96 -23.27 -1.64
N GLY A 72 6.27 -24.26 -1.09
CA GLY A 72 5.06 -24.79 -1.72
C GLY A 72 5.31 -25.33 -3.15
N GLY A 73 6.52 -25.81 -3.45
CA GLY A 73 6.93 -26.28 -4.78
C GLY A 73 7.45 -25.19 -5.73
N ASN A 74 7.38 -23.92 -5.34
CA ASN A 74 7.89 -22.79 -6.14
C ASN A 74 9.36 -22.50 -5.79
N THR A 75 10.15 -22.01 -6.75
CA THR A 75 11.47 -21.43 -6.47
C THR A 75 11.30 -20.16 -5.65
N LEU A 76 12.04 -20.04 -4.56
CA LEU A 76 12.05 -18.88 -3.67
C LEU A 76 13.45 -18.27 -3.61
N CYS A 77 13.57 -17.02 -4.05
CA CYS A 77 14.81 -16.26 -4.08
C CYS A 77 14.85 -15.25 -2.94
N ALA A 78 15.97 -15.14 -2.23
CA ALA A 78 16.13 -14.18 -1.15
C ALA A 78 16.71 -12.86 -1.67
N ILE A 79 16.05 -11.75 -1.36
CA ILE A 79 16.53 -10.40 -1.59
C ILE A 79 17.26 -9.94 -0.34
N THR A 80 18.49 -9.44 -0.48
CA THR A 80 19.32 -8.88 0.61
C THR A 80 19.62 -7.41 0.32
N GLY A 81 19.53 -6.57 1.34
CA GLY A 81 19.88 -5.16 1.25
C GLY A 81 21.33 -4.86 1.71
N PRO A 82 21.80 -3.63 1.53
CA PRO A 82 21.13 -2.56 0.79
C PRO A 82 21.23 -2.74 -0.74
N ILE A 83 20.10 -2.51 -1.43
CA ILE A 83 20.04 -2.51 -2.90
C ILE A 83 20.60 -1.17 -3.39
N THR A 84 21.83 -1.15 -3.87
CA THR A 84 22.55 0.09 -4.21
C THR A 84 22.61 0.41 -5.71
N SER A 85 21.89 -0.36 -6.52
CA SER A 85 21.63 -0.07 -7.94
C SER A 85 20.26 -0.61 -8.31
N ASP A 86 19.70 -0.19 -9.43
CA ASP A 86 18.38 -0.61 -9.86
C ASP A 86 18.25 -2.14 -9.96
N LEU A 87 17.17 -2.66 -9.38
CA LEU A 87 16.86 -4.09 -9.38
C LEU A 87 15.45 -4.30 -9.96
N THR A 88 15.33 -5.16 -10.96
CA THR A 88 14.03 -5.60 -11.50
C THR A 88 13.84 -7.08 -11.20
N LEU A 89 12.73 -7.41 -10.54
CA LEU A 89 12.33 -8.80 -10.27
C LEU A 89 11.71 -9.45 -11.51
N THR A 90 11.73 -10.79 -11.57
CA THR A 90 11.11 -11.57 -12.63
C THR A 90 9.82 -12.24 -12.13
N THR A 91 8.99 -12.76 -13.03
CA THR A 91 7.67 -13.33 -12.68
C THR A 91 7.63 -14.85 -12.64
N ASP A 92 8.73 -15.50 -12.85
CA ASP A 92 8.88 -16.96 -12.94
C ASP A 92 9.38 -17.63 -11.65
N VAL A 93 9.61 -16.83 -10.62
CA VAL A 93 9.99 -17.23 -9.27
C VAL A 93 9.24 -16.43 -8.21
N MET A 94 9.25 -16.89 -6.97
CA MET A 94 8.85 -16.11 -5.80
C MET A 94 10.08 -15.47 -5.14
N TYR A 95 9.83 -14.43 -4.36
CA TYR A 95 10.88 -13.76 -3.59
C TYR A 95 10.55 -13.75 -2.10
N ARG A 96 11.56 -13.50 -1.29
CA ARG A 96 11.44 -13.09 0.11
C ARG A 96 12.46 -12.00 0.41
N LEU A 97 12.18 -11.16 1.36
CA LEU A 97 13.18 -10.31 1.99
C LEU A 97 14.02 -11.19 2.92
N SER A 98 15.25 -10.84 3.16
CA SER A 98 16.13 -11.52 4.12
C SER A 98 16.62 -10.50 5.15
N GLY A 99 15.86 -10.35 6.22
CA GLY A 99 16.02 -9.27 7.19
C GLY A 99 15.52 -7.93 6.66
N ASN A 100 16.01 -6.82 7.24
CA ASN A 100 15.80 -5.48 6.71
C ASN A 100 16.42 -5.36 5.30
N VAL A 101 15.61 -4.97 4.32
CA VAL A 101 16.05 -4.71 2.95
C VAL A 101 15.83 -3.23 2.61
N ASP A 102 16.91 -2.47 2.58
CA ASP A 102 16.89 -1.09 2.13
C ASP A 102 17.02 -1.00 0.61
N VAL A 103 16.19 -0.19 -0.03
CA VAL A 103 16.38 0.24 -1.41
C VAL A 103 17.07 1.59 -1.42
N GLY A 104 18.31 1.59 -1.86
CA GLY A 104 19.23 2.72 -1.81
C GLY A 104 19.84 2.96 -0.44
N LYS A 105 20.42 4.15 -0.29
CA LYS A 105 20.90 4.72 0.99
C LYS A 105 20.40 6.14 1.08
N ASP A 106 19.99 6.56 2.24
CA ASP A 106 19.40 7.89 2.48
C ASP A 106 20.14 9.03 1.78
N MET A 107 19.45 9.74 0.89
CA MET A 107 19.97 10.88 0.13
C MET A 107 19.86 12.21 0.89
N GLY A 108 19.30 12.22 2.12
CA GLY A 108 19.05 13.42 2.91
C GLY A 108 17.85 14.24 2.44
N GLY A 109 17.37 15.15 3.27
CA GLY A 109 16.19 15.97 2.98
C GLY A 109 16.33 16.89 1.77
N ASN A 110 17.57 17.23 1.36
CA ASN A 110 17.87 17.99 0.13
C ASN A 110 18.25 17.08 -1.07
N GLY A 111 18.36 15.78 -0.88
CA GLY A 111 18.76 14.82 -1.91
C GLY A 111 20.29 14.83 -2.24
N LEU A 112 21.12 15.44 -1.40
CA LEU A 112 22.57 15.66 -1.66
C LEU A 112 23.47 15.08 -0.56
N LYS A 113 22.98 14.21 0.31
CA LYS A 113 23.76 13.63 1.43
C LYS A 113 24.95 12.84 0.91
N THR A 114 26.13 13.14 1.42
CA THR A 114 27.38 12.39 1.09
C THR A 114 27.20 10.92 1.49
N GLY A 115 27.52 10.01 0.56
CA GLY A 115 27.35 8.57 0.74
C GLY A 115 25.91 8.07 0.52
N GLY A 116 24.96 8.95 0.23
CA GLY A 116 23.62 8.58 -0.22
C GLY A 116 23.67 7.89 -1.59
N VAL A 117 22.77 6.96 -1.81
CA VAL A 117 22.65 6.20 -3.07
C VAL A 117 21.18 6.09 -3.44
N SER A 118 20.81 6.53 -4.63
CA SER A 118 19.50 6.30 -5.21
C SER A 118 19.46 4.96 -5.94
N ALA A 119 18.40 4.18 -5.71
CA ALA A 119 18.14 2.94 -6.45
C ALA A 119 16.63 2.77 -6.66
N THR A 120 16.26 1.97 -7.66
CA THR A 120 14.87 1.63 -7.95
C THR A 120 14.65 0.12 -7.84
N LEU A 121 13.70 -0.31 -7.00
CA LEU A 121 13.20 -1.67 -6.99
C LEU A 121 11.95 -1.75 -7.87
N THR A 122 12.03 -2.49 -8.97
CA THR A 122 10.90 -2.72 -9.88
C THR A 122 10.29 -4.11 -9.65
N ILE A 123 9.01 -4.14 -9.33
CA ILE A 123 8.24 -5.36 -9.06
C ILE A 123 7.14 -5.48 -10.11
N PRO A 124 7.25 -6.42 -11.06
CA PRO A 124 6.22 -6.65 -12.09
C PRO A 124 4.92 -7.22 -11.52
N ALA A 125 3.85 -7.08 -12.30
CA ALA A 125 2.53 -7.61 -11.97
C ALA A 125 2.54 -9.12 -11.75
N GLY A 126 1.94 -9.57 -10.65
CA GLY A 126 1.81 -10.98 -10.27
C GLY A 126 2.97 -11.54 -9.45
N VAL A 127 4.01 -10.77 -9.20
CA VAL A 127 5.11 -11.20 -8.32
C VAL A 127 4.60 -11.37 -6.90
N THR A 128 5.01 -12.46 -6.26
CA THR A 128 4.76 -12.75 -4.85
C THR A 128 6.06 -12.69 -4.05
N LEU A 129 6.03 -11.93 -2.96
CA LEU A 129 7.09 -11.88 -1.96
C LEU A 129 6.56 -12.52 -0.67
N ALA A 130 7.13 -13.67 -0.28
CA ALA A 130 6.66 -14.54 0.81
C ALA A 130 7.69 -14.55 1.94
N GLN A 131 7.42 -13.79 3.00
CA GLN A 131 8.35 -13.51 4.08
C GLN A 131 8.34 -14.63 5.15
N LYS A 132 9.43 -14.78 5.89
CA LYS A 132 9.63 -15.88 6.88
C LYS A 132 9.84 -15.40 8.31
N SER A 133 10.11 -14.14 8.53
CA SER A 133 10.48 -13.59 9.84
C SER A 133 9.88 -12.22 10.05
N THR A 134 9.62 -11.86 11.29
CA THR A 134 9.24 -10.50 11.70
C THR A 134 10.34 -9.47 11.45
N ASP A 135 11.58 -9.91 11.28
CA ASP A 135 12.70 -9.04 10.90
C ASP A 135 12.78 -8.78 9.40
N ASP A 136 11.95 -9.48 8.60
CA ASP A 136 11.88 -9.26 7.15
C ASP A 136 10.98 -8.05 6.89
N TYR A 137 11.54 -6.91 6.49
CA TYR A 137 10.80 -5.71 6.11
C TYR A 137 11.53 -4.92 5.02
N LEU A 138 10.77 -4.11 4.29
CA LEU A 138 11.27 -3.35 3.15
C LEU A 138 11.30 -1.86 3.46
N VAL A 139 12.42 -1.20 3.24
CA VAL A 139 12.55 0.25 3.38
C VAL A 139 12.96 0.88 2.05
N ILE A 140 12.14 1.79 1.56
CA ILE A 140 12.50 2.63 0.41
C ILE A 140 13.11 3.90 0.96
N GLN A 141 14.43 4.04 0.89
CA GLN A 141 15.17 5.17 1.44
C GLN A 141 14.91 6.46 0.65
N ARG A 142 15.03 7.63 1.31
CA ARG A 142 14.81 8.93 0.65
C ARG A 142 15.65 9.06 -0.62
N GLY A 143 15.02 9.47 -1.72
CA GLY A 143 15.63 9.59 -3.03
C GLY A 143 15.67 8.30 -3.85
N SER A 144 15.27 7.17 -3.27
CA SER A 144 15.08 5.89 -3.97
C SER A 144 13.61 5.67 -4.33
N LYS A 145 13.31 4.59 -5.07
CA LYS A 145 11.95 4.32 -5.55
C LYS A 145 11.59 2.84 -5.47
N ILE A 146 10.31 2.60 -5.24
CA ILE A 146 9.66 1.33 -5.54
C ILE A 146 8.72 1.51 -6.74
N MET A 147 8.80 0.63 -7.72
CA MET A 147 7.91 0.60 -8.89
C MET A 147 7.12 -0.72 -8.86
N ALA A 148 6.14 -0.80 -7.97
CA ALA A 148 5.26 -1.96 -7.81
C ALA A 148 4.02 -1.77 -8.70
N ASN A 149 4.09 -2.28 -9.92
CA ASN A 149 3.09 -2.10 -10.96
C ASN A 149 2.26 -3.37 -11.14
N GLY A 150 1.41 -3.69 -10.16
CA GLY A 150 0.42 -4.76 -10.27
C GLY A 150 -0.72 -4.41 -11.24
N THR A 151 -1.61 -5.36 -11.45
CA THR A 151 -2.86 -5.17 -12.19
C THR A 151 -4.01 -5.86 -11.44
N ARG A 152 -5.26 -5.54 -11.77
CA ARG A 152 -6.43 -6.20 -11.18
C ARG A 152 -6.39 -7.72 -11.29
N SER A 153 -5.94 -8.26 -12.42
CA SER A 153 -5.84 -9.70 -12.66
C SER A 153 -4.54 -10.34 -12.17
N LYS A 154 -3.51 -9.52 -11.92
CA LYS A 154 -2.19 -9.94 -11.44
C LYS A 154 -1.67 -8.95 -10.40
N PRO A 155 -2.29 -8.89 -9.20
CA PRO A 155 -1.79 -8.03 -8.13
C PRO A 155 -0.40 -8.50 -7.68
N ILE A 156 0.38 -7.56 -7.16
CA ILE A 156 1.60 -7.88 -6.43
C ILE A 156 1.20 -8.26 -5.01
N ARG A 157 1.81 -9.30 -4.47
CA ARG A 157 1.46 -9.81 -3.15
C ARG A 157 2.68 -9.86 -2.24
N PHE A 158 2.63 -9.14 -1.13
CA PHE A 158 3.53 -9.29 0.00
C PHE A 158 2.80 -10.07 1.08
N THR A 159 3.32 -11.22 1.48
CA THR A 159 2.61 -12.13 2.39
C THR A 159 3.58 -12.96 3.23
N ALA A 160 3.07 -13.77 4.13
CA ALA A 160 3.86 -14.74 4.88
C ALA A 160 4.09 -16.02 4.08
N ALA A 161 5.25 -16.66 4.25
CA ALA A 161 5.59 -17.93 3.62
C ALA A 161 4.59 -19.04 4.00
N SER A 162 4.14 -19.03 5.25
CA SER A 162 3.13 -19.96 5.75
C SER A 162 1.78 -19.88 5.02
N ALA A 163 1.44 -18.73 4.46
CA ALA A 163 0.24 -18.57 3.63
C ALA A 163 0.40 -19.17 2.21
N ILE A 164 1.62 -19.51 1.82
CA ILE A 164 1.94 -20.12 0.53
C ILE A 164 2.07 -21.64 0.63
N ASP A 165 2.76 -22.13 1.66
CA ASP A 165 3.02 -23.57 1.82
C ASP A 165 1.90 -24.32 2.58
N GLY A 166 0.86 -23.60 2.99
CA GLY A 166 -0.30 -24.15 3.68
C GLY A 166 -0.08 -24.43 5.18
N SER A 167 1.04 -23.98 5.75
CA SER A 167 1.33 -24.12 7.18
C SER A 167 0.71 -23.02 8.05
N LEU A 168 0.07 -22.02 7.45
CA LEU A 168 -0.57 -20.93 8.17
C LEU A 168 -1.74 -21.44 9.02
N THR A 169 -1.66 -21.23 10.31
CA THR A 169 -2.74 -21.50 11.25
C THR A 169 -3.55 -20.24 11.51
N ASN A 170 -4.88 -20.38 11.64
CA ASN A 170 -5.81 -19.27 11.92
C ASN A 170 -5.68 -18.09 10.94
N PRO A 171 -5.84 -18.32 9.63
CA PRO A 171 -5.64 -17.27 8.62
C PRO A 171 -6.55 -16.04 8.81
N GLU A 172 -7.66 -16.18 9.51
CA GLU A 172 -8.60 -15.10 9.83
C GLU A 172 -8.02 -14.08 10.83
N THR A 173 -7.04 -14.48 11.65
CA THR A 173 -6.51 -13.66 12.74
C THR A 173 -4.99 -13.60 12.80
N ALA A 174 -4.30 -14.37 11.95
CA ALA A 174 -2.85 -14.36 11.89
C ALA A 174 -2.33 -12.99 11.48
N ASN A 175 -1.37 -12.48 12.21
CA ASN A 175 -0.64 -11.23 11.91
C ASN A 175 0.79 -11.37 12.47
N GLN A 176 1.61 -10.32 12.38
CA GLN A 176 2.98 -10.33 12.93
C GLN A 176 3.84 -11.49 12.39
N LEU A 177 3.70 -11.82 11.11
CA LEU A 177 4.50 -12.88 10.48
C LEU A 177 5.69 -12.32 9.68
N TRP A 178 5.72 -11.00 9.46
CA TRP A 178 6.81 -10.22 8.88
C TRP A 178 6.61 -8.73 9.19
N GLY A 179 7.62 -7.88 8.92
CA GLY A 179 7.60 -6.51 9.40
C GLY A 179 6.63 -5.60 8.67
N GLY A 180 6.72 -5.47 7.36
CA GLY A 180 5.93 -4.51 6.58
C GLY A 180 6.76 -3.72 5.57
N ILE A 181 6.20 -2.63 5.08
CA ILE A 181 6.82 -1.78 4.05
C ILE A 181 6.90 -0.33 4.55
N ILE A 182 8.08 0.27 4.50
CA ILE A 182 8.31 1.68 4.83
C ILE A 182 8.74 2.42 3.56
N LEU A 183 8.01 3.48 3.20
CA LEU A 183 8.43 4.44 2.18
C LEU A 183 8.86 5.73 2.86
N LEU A 184 10.06 6.19 2.54
CA LEU A 184 10.62 7.43 3.07
C LEU A 184 10.73 8.47 1.96
N GLY A 185 10.30 9.69 2.26
CA GLY A 185 10.33 10.80 1.33
C GLY A 185 10.93 12.06 1.94
N LYS A 186 11.10 13.07 1.08
CA LYS A 186 11.65 14.38 1.38
C LYS A 186 10.56 15.47 1.50
N ALA A 187 9.29 15.07 1.62
CA ALA A 187 8.20 16.01 1.84
C ALA A 187 8.18 16.51 3.30
N PRO A 188 7.57 17.67 3.56
CA PRO A 188 7.54 18.27 4.90
C PRO A 188 6.88 17.38 5.95
N ILE A 189 7.45 17.43 7.15
CA ILE A 189 6.90 16.90 8.40
C ILE A 189 6.86 18.02 9.43
N ASN A 190 6.16 17.85 10.56
CA ASN A 190 6.12 18.84 11.63
C ASN A 190 6.82 18.40 12.93
N LYS A 191 7.56 17.29 12.89
CA LYS A 191 8.25 16.71 14.08
C LYS A 191 9.71 17.17 14.16
N CYS A 192 9.96 18.47 14.09
CA CYS A 192 11.27 19.08 14.26
C CYS A 192 11.16 20.42 14.97
N ALA A 193 12.29 21.04 15.32
CA ALA A 193 12.29 22.37 15.92
C ALA A 193 11.63 23.39 14.99
N ALA A 194 10.87 24.34 15.53
CA ALA A 194 10.10 25.32 14.76
C ALA A 194 10.92 26.08 13.71
N ALA A 195 12.19 26.35 13.97
CA ALA A 195 13.11 27.02 13.05
C ALA A 195 13.49 26.14 11.82
N LEU A 196 13.30 24.84 11.89
CA LEU A 196 13.61 23.89 10.82
C LEU A 196 12.40 23.50 9.98
N LEU A 197 11.19 23.87 10.39
CA LEU A 197 9.96 23.55 9.67
C LEU A 197 10.05 24.01 8.19
N ASN A 198 9.65 23.12 7.27
CA ASN A 198 9.72 23.33 5.83
C ASN A 198 11.14 23.54 5.27
N THR A 199 12.16 23.13 6.00
CA THR A 199 13.55 23.10 5.49
C THR A 199 14.00 21.66 5.24
N ALA A 200 15.09 21.50 4.51
CA ALA A 200 15.71 20.18 4.25
C ALA A 200 16.22 19.51 5.54
N ASP A 201 16.46 20.30 6.59
CA ASP A 201 16.98 19.81 7.87
C ASP A 201 15.84 19.44 8.85
N CYS A 202 14.58 19.59 8.45
CA CYS A 202 13.44 19.04 9.19
C CYS A 202 13.31 17.55 8.90
N GLU A 203 14.06 16.76 9.62
CA GLU A 203 14.14 15.31 9.42
C GLU A 203 14.17 14.58 10.78
N VAL A 204 13.67 13.36 10.80
CA VAL A 204 13.57 12.52 11.99
C VAL A 204 13.59 11.04 11.59
N VAL A 205 13.98 10.18 12.53
CA VAL A 205 13.85 8.73 12.37
C VAL A 205 12.37 8.35 12.41
N VAL A 206 11.93 7.56 11.43
CA VAL A 206 10.55 7.02 11.38
C VAL A 206 10.39 5.93 12.44
N GLU A 207 9.19 5.78 12.92
CA GLU A 207 8.78 4.68 13.78
C GLU A 207 9.00 3.32 13.10
N GLY A 208 9.21 2.26 13.88
CA GLY A 208 9.53 0.92 13.35
C GLY A 208 10.97 0.76 12.88
N SER A 209 11.82 1.79 13.01
CA SER A 209 13.23 1.75 12.62
C SER A 209 14.13 2.47 13.61
N THR A 210 15.43 2.15 13.58
CA THR A 210 16.45 2.84 14.38
C THR A 210 17.27 3.85 13.59
N ASP A 211 17.20 3.84 12.24
CA ASP A 211 18.09 4.60 11.36
C ASP A 211 17.42 5.08 10.05
N ALA A 212 16.18 4.69 9.79
CA ALA A 212 15.44 5.13 8.62
C ALA A 212 14.92 6.56 8.82
N ILE A 213 15.47 7.51 8.07
CA ILE A 213 15.22 8.95 8.25
C ILE A 213 14.22 9.43 7.19
N MET A 214 13.24 10.23 7.60
CA MET A 214 12.25 10.86 6.75
C MET A 214 12.22 12.37 6.89
N GLY A 215 11.55 13.05 5.96
CA GLY A 215 11.32 14.49 6.00
C GLY A 215 12.28 15.28 5.11
N GLY A 216 11.99 16.56 4.98
CA GLY A 216 12.69 17.52 4.14
C GLY A 216 11.78 18.69 3.73
N ALA A 217 12.03 19.29 2.57
CA ALA A 217 11.30 20.46 2.10
C ALA A 217 10.75 20.29 0.66
N THR A 218 10.54 19.07 0.20
CA THR A 218 10.11 18.78 -1.17
C THR A 218 8.70 18.17 -1.20
N PRO A 219 7.61 18.97 -1.20
CA PRO A 219 6.25 18.43 -1.16
C PRO A 219 5.91 17.50 -2.33
N ALA A 220 6.51 17.72 -3.50
CA ALA A 220 6.33 16.91 -4.69
C ALA A 220 7.36 15.77 -4.83
N ASP A 221 7.99 15.35 -3.73
CA ASP A 221 8.91 14.22 -3.74
C ASP A 221 8.27 12.95 -4.30
N ASN A 222 9.07 12.07 -4.88
CA ASN A 222 8.59 10.90 -5.58
C ASN A 222 9.37 9.65 -5.14
N SER A 223 8.74 8.83 -4.31
CA SER A 223 9.26 7.54 -3.85
C SER A 223 8.79 6.36 -4.73
N GLY A 224 8.15 6.63 -5.88
CA GLY A 224 7.77 5.63 -6.87
C GLY A 224 6.27 5.42 -7.01
N ARG A 225 5.87 4.15 -7.12
CA ARG A 225 4.49 3.75 -7.35
C ARG A 225 4.14 2.47 -6.62
N LEU A 226 2.98 2.44 -5.97
CA LEU A 226 2.31 1.25 -5.50
C LEU A 226 0.95 1.16 -6.19
N ASN A 227 0.72 0.15 -7.04
CA ASN A 227 -0.53 -0.04 -7.75
C ASN A 227 -0.92 -1.52 -7.78
N PHE A 228 -2.15 -1.85 -7.36
CA PHE A 228 -2.64 -3.21 -7.16
C PHE A 228 -1.67 -4.05 -6.31
N VAL A 229 -1.40 -3.57 -5.09
CA VAL A 229 -0.52 -4.23 -4.12
C VAL A 229 -1.36 -4.74 -2.94
N ARG A 230 -1.09 -5.97 -2.53
CA ARG A 230 -1.64 -6.59 -1.32
C ARG A 230 -0.53 -6.82 -0.32
N VAL A 231 -0.75 -6.40 0.92
CA VAL A 231 0.11 -6.64 2.07
C VAL A 231 -0.69 -7.46 3.07
N GLU A 232 -0.18 -8.62 3.45
CA GLU A 232 -0.92 -9.58 4.27
C GLU A 232 -0.06 -10.09 5.41
N TYR A 233 -0.65 -10.19 6.62
CA TYR A 233 -0.05 -10.79 7.82
C TYR A 233 1.21 -10.06 8.32
N ALA A 234 1.31 -8.76 8.07
CA ALA A 234 2.45 -7.95 8.43
C ALA A 234 2.35 -7.34 9.85
N GLY A 235 3.25 -6.41 10.12
CA GLY A 235 3.38 -5.69 11.38
C GLY A 235 4.32 -6.39 12.35
N ASN A 236 5.05 -5.59 13.13
CA ASN A 236 5.91 -6.12 14.19
C ASN A 236 6.09 -5.05 15.27
N THR A 237 6.09 -5.47 16.53
CA THR A 237 6.49 -4.62 17.64
C THR A 237 8.00 -4.75 17.86
N ILE A 238 8.76 -3.71 17.52
CA ILE A 238 10.21 -3.67 17.71
C ILE A 238 10.51 -3.49 19.20
N PHE A 239 9.86 -2.50 19.83
CA PHE A 239 9.80 -2.28 21.27
C PHE A 239 8.55 -1.45 21.58
N LYS A 240 8.23 -1.25 22.85
CA LYS A 240 7.03 -0.51 23.25
C LYS A 240 7.00 0.89 22.61
N ASP A 241 5.87 1.25 22.02
CA ASP A 241 5.63 2.51 21.31
C ASP A 241 6.61 2.69 20.11
N ASN A 242 6.94 1.58 19.43
CA ASN A 242 7.76 1.57 18.20
C ASN A 242 7.47 0.30 17.39
N GLU A 243 6.49 0.38 16.55
CA GLU A 243 5.89 -0.71 15.79
C GLU A 243 6.16 -0.56 14.28
N LEU A 244 6.06 -1.66 13.56
CA LEU A 244 6.03 -1.72 12.11
C LEU A 244 4.59 -1.91 11.66
N ASN A 245 4.15 -1.04 10.77
CA ASN A 245 2.82 -1.07 10.17
C ASN A 245 2.75 -1.96 8.92
N GLY A 246 1.56 -2.15 8.39
CA GLY A 246 1.40 -2.78 7.07
C GLY A 246 2.15 -1.98 6.00
N ILE A 247 1.84 -0.69 5.89
CA ILE A 247 2.59 0.26 5.07
C ILE A 247 2.75 1.58 5.84
N THR A 248 3.99 2.02 6.00
CA THR A 248 4.33 3.34 6.57
C THR A 248 4.74 4.32 5.47
N PHE A 249 4.13 5.49 5.43
CA PHE A 249 4.49 6.61 4.56
C PHE A 249 5.14 7.73 5.36
N GLY A 250 6.47 7.72 5.49
CA GLY A 250 7.24 8.73 6.22
C GLY A 250 7.70 9.89 5.34
N GLY A 251 7.09 11.06 5.44
CA GLY A 251 7.44 12.24 4.65
C GLY A 251 7.34 12.04 3.13
N VAL A 252 6.45 11.17 2.68
CA VAL A 252 6.29 10.84 1.25
C VAL A 252 5.57 11.96 0.52
N GLY A 253 6.08 12.36 -0.64
CA GLY A 253 5.57 13.49 -1.42
C GLY A 253 4.49 13.13 -2.45
N SER A 254 3.77 14.16 -2.92
CA SER A 254 2.66 14.03 -3.86
C SER A 254 3.04 13.55 -5.26
N GLY A 255 4.33 13.46 -5.57
CA GLY A 255 4.82 12.82 -6.80
C GLY A 255 4.77 11.30 -6.76
N THR A 256 4.54 10.69 -5.58
CA THR A 256 4.39 9.25 -5.42
C THR A 256 2.96 8.83 -5.75
N GLU A 257 2.81 7.79 -6.55
CA GLU A 257 1.49 7.24 -6.92
C GLU A 257 1.13 6.06 -6.02
N VAL A 258 -0.05 6.13 -5.36
CA VAL A 258 -0.56 5.05 -4.51
C VAL A 258 -2.03 4.81 -4.84
N ASP A 259 -2.32 3.65 -5.43
CA ASP A 259 -3.68 3.32 -5.87
C ASP A 259 -3.94 1.81 -5.82
N TYR A 260 -5.16 1.41 -5.48
CA TYR A 260 -5.59 0.01 -5.34
C TYR A 260 -4.70 -0.81 -4.39
N ILE A 261 -4.63 -0.35 -3.15
CA ILE A 261 -3.88 -1.01 -2.07
C ILE A 261 -4.84 -1.79 -1.17
N GLN A 262 -4.42 -2.99 -0.79
CA GLN A 262 -5.07 -3.75 0.29
C GLN A 262 -4.03 -4.11 1.35
N VAL A 263 -4.34 -3.83 2.62
CA VAL A 263 -3.63 -4.40 3.77
C VAL A 263 -4.60 -5.27 4.56
N HIS A 264 -4.17 -6.48 4.90
CA HIS A 264 -5.01 -7.48 5.56
C HIS A 264 -4.26 -8.15 6.70
N ASN A 265 -4.89 -8.22 7.87
CA ASN A 265 -4.32 -8.84 9.06
C ASN A 265 -2.96 -8.26 9.44
N ASN A 266 -2.90 -7.00 9.80
CA ASN A 266 -1.70 -6.37 10.32
C ASN A 266 -1.68 -6.41 11.85
N LYS A 267 -0.47 -6.47 12.45
CA LYS A 267 -0.32 -6.51 13.92
C LYS A 267 -0.60 -5.14 14.55
N ASP A 268 -0.23 -4.09 13.87
CA ASP A 268 -0.38 -2.71 14.23
C ASP A 268 -1.26 -2.00 13.20
N ASP A 269 -0.97 -0.77 12.80
CA ASP A 269 -1.78 -0.04 11.84
C ASP A 269 -1.76 -0.67 10.44
N CYS A 270 -2.89 -0.57 9.77
CA CYS A 270 -2.96 -0.94 8.36
C CYS A 270 -2.04 -0.05 7.52
N VAL A 271 -2.26 1.27 7.58
CA VAL A 271 -1.45 2.28 6.91
C VAL A 271 -1.28 3.48 7.83
N GLU A 272 -0.03 3.91 7.99
CA GLU A 272 0.29 5.09 8.79
C GLU A 272 1.02 6.15 7.96
N PHE A 273 0.66 7.42 8.19
CA PHE A 273 1.22 8.59 7.50
C PHE A 273 1.93 9.51 8.50
N PHE A 274 3.23 9.53 8.48
CA PHE A 274 4.05 10.48 9.23
C PHE A 274 4.37 11.71 8.36
N GLY A 275 3.51 12.72 8.39
CA GLY A 275 3.66 13.90 7.55
C GLY A 275 3.58 13.61 6.05
N GLY A 276 4.20 14.46 5.24
CA GLY A 276 4.19 14.31 3.80
C GLY A 276 2.90 14.79 3.11
N THR A 277 2.82 14.53 1.82
CA THR A 277 1.75 15.06 0.94
C THR A 277 1.26 14.01 -0.07
N VAL A 278 1.60 12.74 0.10
CA VAL A 278 1.20 11.66 -0.80
C VAL A 278 -0.32 11.55 -0.87
N ASN A 279 -0.86 11.27 -2.06
CA ASN A 279 -2.28 11.00 -2.25
C ASN A 279 -2.53 9.52 -2.43
N VAL A 280 -3.56 9.00 -1.77
CA VAL A 280 -3.93 7.58 -1.82
C VAL A 280 -5.37 7.43 -2.31
N LYS A 281 -5.60 6.48 -3.22
CA LYS A 281 -6.94 6.10 -3.67
C LYS A 281 -7.14 4.59 -3.59
N HIS A 282 -8.42 4.18 -3.43
CA HIS A 282 -8.84 2.78 -3.40
C HIS A 282 -8.02 1.95 -2.39
N LEU A 283 -8.09 2.35 -1.12
CA LEU A 283 -7.47 1.66 0.01
C LEU A 283 -8.49 0.72 0.66
N VAL A 284 -8.09 -0.52 0.89
CA VAL A 284 -8.85 -1.51 1.66
C VAL A 284 -8.00 -1.94 2.84
N CYS A 285 -8.50 -1.71 4.04
CA CYS A 285 -7.90 -2.16 5.29
C CYS A 285 -8.82 -3.16 5.98
N THR A 286 -8.27 -4.28 6.42
CA THR A 286 -9.07 -5.30 7.12
C THR A 286 -8.26 -5.94 8.23
N ASN A 287 -8.84 -6.00 9.44
CA ASN A 287 -8.24 -6.62 10.63
C ASN A 287 -6.86 -6.02 10.99
N ALA A 288 -6.76 -4.70 11.07
CA ALA A 288 -5.62 -4.05 11.72
C ALA A 288 -5.66 -4.34 13.23
N GLY A 289 -4.50 -4.42 13.85
CA GLY A 289 -4.37 -4.67 15.27
C GLY A 289 -4.59 -3.42 16.11
N ASP A 290 -4.34 -2.25 15.54
CA ASP A 290 -4.66 -0.94 16.11
C ASP A 290 -5.50 -0.15 15.11
N ASP A 291 -5.01 0.87 14.44
CA ASP A 291 -5.80 1.70 13.55
C ASP A 291 -5.81 1.17 12.08
N ASN A 292 -6.92 1.38 11.39
CA ASN A 292 -6.96 1.10 9.94
C ASN A 292 -6.24 2.20 9.15
N LEU A 293 -6.23 3.41 9.69
CA LEU A 293 -5.63 4.58 9.07
C LEU A 293 -5.16 5.53 10.16
N ASP A 294 -3.85 5.63 10.37
CA ASP A 294 -3.27 6.62 11.27
C ASP A 294 -2.62 7.78 10.51
N ILE A 295 -2.80 8.99 11.03
CA ILE A 295 -2.37 10.24 10.40
C ILE A 295 -1.68 11.12 11.41
N ASP A 296 -0.36 11.17 11.33
CA ASP A 296 0.49 11.88 12.26
C ASP A 296 1.39 12.94 11.59
N TRP A 297 2.08 13.68 12.39
CA TRP A 297 3.18 14.61 12.08
C TRP A 297 2.93 15.58 10.92
N GLY A 298 1.64 15.99 10.77
CA GLY A 298 1.26 17.04 9.83
C GLY A 298 1.12 16.59 8.40
N TYR A 299 0.60 15.39 8.17
CA TYR A 299 0.21 14.92 6.85
C TYR A 299 -0.77 15.87 6.15
N GLN A 300 -0.58 16.11 4.84
CA GLN A 300 -1.33 17.08 4.01
C GLN A 300 -1.81 16.50 2.69
N GLY A 301 -1.81 15.18 2.53
CA GLY A 301 -2.31 14.51 1.33
C GLY A 301 -3.83 14.35 1.31
N ASN A 302 -4.32 13.68 0.27
CA ASN A 302 -5.75 13.34 0.12
C ASN A 302 -5.90 11.83 0.07
N ILE A 303 -6.89 11.31 0.78
CA ILE A 303 -7.23 9.89 0.79
C ILE A 303 -8.68 9.73 0.33
N GLN A 304 -8.93 8.89 -0.68
CA GLN A 304 -10.25 8.70 -1.27
C GLN A 304 -10.56 7.22 -1.52
N PHE A 305 -11.82 6.84 -1.39
CA PHE A 305 -12.30 5.48 -1.63
C PHE A 305 -11.66 4.46 -0.67
N VAL A 306 -11.90 4.67 0.61
CA VAL A 306 -11.39 3.80 1.69
C VAL A 306 -12.49 2.86 2.14
N VAL A 307 -12.13 1.59 2.33
CA VAL A 307 -12.92 0.55 2.99
C VAL A 307 -12.12 0.00 4.16
N VAL A 308 -12.70 0.03 5.35
CA VAL A 308 -12.11 -0.45 6.61
C VAL A 308 -13.08 -1.33 7.35
#